data_05287de5a4c43c15a8b19f2bd081fbf9
#
_entry.id   05287de5a4c43c15a8b19f2bd081fbf9
#
_cell.length_a   1.000
_cell.length_b   1.000
_cell.length_c   1.000
_cell.angle_alpha   90.00
_cell.angle_beta   90.00
_cell.angle_gamma   90.00
#
_symmetry.space_group_name_H-M   'P 1'
#
loop_
_entity.id
_entity.type
_entity.pdbx_description
1 polymer ?
#
loop_
_entity_poly.entity_id
_entity_poly.type
_entity_poly.pdbx_seq_one_letter_code
_entity_poly.pdbx_strand_id
1 'polypeptide(L)'
;MVTADELPPGARGLLLETRLNGQTVQSANTSDMVFDVESLIVTISEAITLEAGDLIVAGTPAGIGHAREPRLYMKPGDICEVEIERIGLLRNRVQSAAPAPQTLAPAQPLEETTS
;
A
#
# COMPACT_ATOMS: atom_id res chain seq x y z
N MET A 1 -7.28 3.21 -12.75
CA MET A 1 -8.53 2.83 -12.02
C MET A 1 -9.43 2.13 -13.02
N VAL A 2 -10.06 1.03 -12.63
CA VAL A 2 -11.07 0.31 -13.41
C VAL A 2 -12.40 0.36 -12.70
N THR A 3 -13.49 0.28 -13.44
CA THR A 3 -14.85 0.31 -12.87
C THR A 3 -15.34 -1.13 -12.63
N ALA A 4 -16.35 -1.29 -11.78
CA ALA A 4 -16.84 -2.61 -11.37
C ALA A 4 -17.39 -3.44 -12.54
N ASP A 5 -17.91 -2.81 -13.57
CA ASP A 5 -18.43 -3.47 -14.79
C ASP A 5 -17.32 -4.11 -15.65
N GLU A 6 -16.07 -3.67 -15.47
CA GLU A 6 -14.90 -4.23 -16.17
C GLU A 6 -14.35 -5.49 -15.51
N LEU A 7 -14.81 -5.82 -14.30
CA LEU A 7 -14.31 -6.92 -13.48
C LEU A 7 -15.39 -7.97 -13.23
N PRO A 8 -15.00 -9.21 -12.85
CA PRO A 8 -15.95 -10.18 -12.33
C PRO A 8 -16.67 -9.64 -11.10
N PRO A 9 -17.89 -10.13 -10.77
CA PRO A 9 -18.62 -9.71 -9.58
C PRO A 9 -17.76 -9.81 -8.31
N GLY A 10 -17.73 -8.73 -7.52
CA GLY A 10 -16.91 -8.65 -6.29
C GLY A 10 -15.41 -8.71 -6.52
N ALA A 11 -14.95 -8.49 -7.75
CA ALA A 11 -13.54 -8.63 -8.16
C ALA A 11 -12.94 -10.00 -7.79
N ARG A 12 -13.73 -11.06 -7.82
CA ARG A 12 -13.31 -12.41 -7.45
C ARG A 12 -12.51 -13.07 -8.58
N GLY A 13 -11.61 -13.99 -8.19
CA GLY A 13 -10.89 -14.82 -9.13
C GLY A 13 -9.77 -14.12 -9.88
N LEU A 14 -9.27 -12.99 -9.38
CA LEU A 14 -8.17 -12.25 -9.98
C LEU A 14 -6.84 -12.62 -9.33
N LEU A 15 -5.83 -12.93 -10.15
CA LEU A 15 -4.47 -13.14 -9.67
C LEU A 15 -3.87 -11.80 -9.25
N LEU A 16 -3.27 -11.78 -8.05
CA LEU A 16 -2.50 -10.65 -7.52
C LEU A 16 -1.07 -11.11 -7.27
N GLU A 17 -0.12 -10.42 -7.84
CA GLU A 17 1.30 -10.70 -7.65
C GLU A 17 2.07 -9.44 -7.27
N THR A 18 3.02 -9.60 -6.36
CA THR A 18 4.03 -8.59 -6.05
C THR A 18 5.39 -9.14 -6.44
N ARG A 19 6.14 -8.37 -7.23
CA ARG A 19 7.51 -8.70 -7.63
C ARG A 19 8.48 -7.66 -7.11
N LEU A 20 9.59 -8.13 -6.58
CA LEU A 20 10.72 -7.28 -6.20
C LEU A 20 11.90 -7.62 -7.11
N ASN A 21 12.37 -6.66 -7.89
CA ASN A 21 13.42 -6.84 -8.90
C ASN A 21 13.14 -8.02 -9.86
N GLY A 22 11.89 -8.17 -10.27
CA GLY A 22 11.44 -9.24 -11.17
C GLY A 22 11.15 -10.58 -10.49
N GLN A 23 11.45 -10.74 -9.22
CA GLN A 23 11.18 -11.96 -8.45
C GLN A 23 9.84 -11.86 -7.74
N THR A 24 8.96 -12.83 -7.94
CA THR A 24 7.67 -12.89 -7.24
C THR A 24 7.89 -13.13 -5.75
N VAL A 25 7.40 -12.21 -4.93
CA VAL A 25 7.49 -12.26 -3.47
C VAL A 25 6.14 -12.45 -2.79
N GLN A 26 5.06 -12.10 -3.47
CA GLN A 26 3.69 -12.41 -3.06
C GLN A 26 2.92 -12.89 -4.28
N SER A 27 2.09 -13.90 -4.10
CA SER A 27 1.16 -14.39 -5.12
C SER A 27 -0.08 -14.91 -4.44
N ALA A 28 -1.23 -14.39 -4.81
CA ALA A 28 -2.51 -14.77 -4.24
C ALA A 28 -3.64 -14.54 -5.26
N ASN A 29 -4.80 -15.04 -4.94
CA ASN A 29 -6.01 -14.79 -5.71
C ASN A 29 -6.99 -14.00 -4.86
N THR A 30 -7.74 -13.10 -5.47
CA THR A 30 -8.76 -12.32 -4.73
C THR A 30 -9.85 -13.22 -4.13
N SER A 31 -10.03 -14.43 -4.64
CA SER A 31 -10.91 -15.44 -4.05
C SER A 31 -10.42 -15.97 -2.69
N ASP A 32 -9.16 -15.74 -2.34
CA ASP A 32 -8.56 -16.19 -1.08
C ASP A 32 -8.83 -15.22 0.08
N MET A 33 -9.49 -14.09 -0.19
CA MET A 33 -9.86 -13.13 0.84
C MET A 33 -10.74 -13.81 1.91
N VAL A 34 -10.40 -13.62 3.19
CA VAL A 34 -11.20 -14.15 4.33
C VAL A 34 -12.61 -13.54 4.31
N PHE A 35 -12.69 -12.23 4.11
CA PHE A 35 -13.94 -11.52 3.85
C PHE A 35 -13.89 -10.97 2.43
N ASP A 36 -14.83 -11.37 1.59
CA ASP A 36 -14.91 -10.86 0.24
C ASP A 36 -15.34 -9.38 0.20
N VAL A 37 -15.23 -8.77 -0.97
CA VAL A 37 -15.54 -7.34 -1.15
C VAL A 37 -17.00 -7.03 -0.74
N GLU A 38 -17.93 -7.89 -1.07
CA GLU A 38 -19.35 -7.70 -0.72
C GLU A 38 -19.55 -7.72 0.80
N SER A 39 -18.95 -8.68 1.49
CA SER A 39 -19.01 -8.79 2.96
C SER A 39 -18.38 -7.57 3.64
N LEU A 40 -17.27 -7.06 3.12
CA LEU A 40 -16.64 -5.85 3.64
C LEU A 40 -17.56 -4.63 3.50
N ILE A 41 -18.18 -4.45 2.34
CA ILE A 41 -19.10 -3.34 2.09
C ILE A 41 -20.30 -3.42 3.04
N VAL A 42 -20.92 -4.59 3.16
CA VAL A 42 -22.07 -4.80 4.05
C VAL A 42 -21.70 -4.49 5.51
N THR A 43 -20.61 -5.07 6.00
CA THR A 43 -20.18 -4.92 7.39
C THR A 43 -19.82 -3.47 7.74
N ILE A 44 -19.09 -2.79 6.87
CA ILE A 44 -18.69 -1.39 7.08
C ILE A 44 -19.91 -0.47 7.02
N SER A 45 -20.82 -0.70 6.07
CA SER A 45 -22.01 0.15 5.89
C SER A 45 -23.02 0.03 7.05
N GLU A 46 -22.95 -1.01 7.85
CA GLU A 46 -23.75 -1.12 9.08
C GLU A 46 -23.34 -0.07 10.14
N ALA A 47 -22.06 0.29 10.18
CA ALA A 47 -21.52 1.22 11.16
C ALA A 47 -21.31 2.65 10.60
N ILE A 48 -21.01 2.76 9.32
CA ILE A 48 -20.61 4.03 8.67
C ILE A 48 -21.32 4.11 7.32
N THR A 49 -21.90 5.26 7.02
CA THR A 49 -22.43 5.51 5.67
C THR A 49 -21.29 5.60 4.67
N LEU A 50 -21.31 4.74 3.65
CA LEU A 50 -20.35 4.78 2.54
C LEU A 50 -20.83 5.76 1.46
N GLU A 51 -19.92 6.58 0.98
CA GLU A 51 -20.17 7.59 -0.05
C GLU A 51 -19.26 7.36 -1.26
N ALA A 52 -19.65 7.89 -2.40
CA ALA A 52 -18.80 7.86 -3.60
C ALA A 52 -17.48 8.56 -3.32
N GLY A 53 -16.36 7.89 -3.64
CA GLY A 53 -15.01 8.37 -3.36
C GLY A 53 -14.37 7.78 -2.11
N ASP A 54 -15.13 7.06 -1.28
CA ASP A 54 -14.56 6.33 -0.14
C ASP A 54 -13.64 5.21 -0.63
N LEU A 55 -12.55 4.99 0.11
CA LEU A 55 -11.59 3.93 -0.16
C LEU A 55 -11.64 2.87 0.95
N ILE A 56 -11.72 1.60 0.53
CA ILE A 56 -11.61 0.45 1.44
C ILE A 56 -10.27 -0.22 1.20
N VAL A 57 -9.43 -0.25 2.22
CA VAL A 57 -8.13 -0.93 2.18
C VAL A 57 -8.29 -2.29 2.83
N ALA A 58 -8.23 -3.34 2.03
CA ALA A 58 -8.58 -4.70 2.43
C ALA A 58 -7.39 -5.53 2.97
N GLY A 59 -6.21 -4.93 3.11
CA GLY A 59 -5.02 -5.64 3.60
C GLY A 59 -4.17 -6.25 2.49
N THR A 60 -3.24 -7.12 2.87
CA THR A 60 -2.27 -7.74 1.97
C THR A 60 -2.24 -9.26 2.16
N PRO A 61 -1.94 -10.04 1.10
CA PRO A 61 -1.74 -11.47 1.22
C PRO A 61 -0.44 -11.82 1.97
N ALA A 62 -0.23 -13.11 2.21
CA ALA A 62 1.01 -13.62 2.79
C ALA A 62 2.24 -13.26 1.93
N GLY A 63 3.42 -13.25 2.54
CA GLY A 63 4.70 -13.01 1.87
C GLY A 63 5.31 -11.64 2.15
N ILE A 64 4.79 -10.90 3.13
CA ILE A 64 5.43 -9.64 3.56
C ILE A 64 6.87 -9.89 4.00
N GLY A 65 7.77 -8.96 3.66
CA GLY A 65 9.20 -9.14 3.89
C GLY A 65 9.59 -9.34 5.35
N HIS A 66 8.87 -8.72 6.29
CA HIS A 66 9.11 -8.83 7.73
C HIS A 66 8.86 -10.25 8.28
N ALA A 67 7.90 -10.98 7.72
CA ALA A 67 7.54 -12.34 8.14
C ALA A 67 8.35 -13.44 7.44
N ARG A 68 9.26 -13.09 6.54
CA ARG A 68 10.09 -14.06 5.82
C ARG A 68 11.31 -14.50 6.63
N GLU A 69 11.77 -15.73 6.39
CA GLU A 69 13.02 -16.28 6.89
C GLU A 69 13.95 -16.66 5.71
N PRO A 70 15.04 -15.90 5.46
CA PRO A 70 15.42 -14.63 6.08
C PRO A 70 14.50 -13.48 5.72
N ARG A 71 14.44 -12.46 6.57
CA ARG A 71 13.63 -11.25 6.30
C ARG A 71 14.07 -10.56 5.00
N LEU A 72 13.09 -10.08 4.26
CA LEU A 72 13.32 -9.40 2.99
C LEU A 72 12.77 -7.97 3.07
N TYR A 73 13.66 -6.99 2.99
CA TYR A 73 13.30 -5.58 2.97
C TYR A 73 13.68 -4.94 1.65
N MET A 74 12.87 -4.00 1.20
CA MET A 74 13.19 -3.18 0.03
C MET A 74 14.33 -2.22 0.37
N LYS A 75 15.23 -2.02 -0.60
CA LYS A 75 16.40 -1.15 -0.50
C LYS A 75 16.31 -0.05 -1.58
N PRO A 76 16.94 1.11 -1.37
CA PRO A 76 17.05 2.11 -2.42
C PRO A 76 17.59 1.51 -3.71
N GLY A 77 16.94 1.82 -4.83
CA GLY A 77 17.25 1.29 -6.15
C GLY A 77 16.43 0.07 -6.57
N ASP A 78 15.81 -0.63 -5.63
CA ASP A 78 14.93 -1.75 -5.95
C ASP A 78 13.72 -1.29 -6.76
N ILE A 79 13.18 -2.20 -7.57
CA ILE A 79 11.97 -2.00 -8.32
C ILE A 79 10.90 -2.92 -7.76
N CYS A 80 9.82 -2.32 -7.25
CA CYS A 80 8.64 -3.03 -6.76
C CYS A 80 7.51 -2.93 -7.77
N GLU A 81 6.95 -4.05 -8.14
CA GLU A 81 5.80 -4.16 -9.03
C GLU A 81 4.66 -4.87 -8.31
N VAL A 82 3.46 -4.32 -8.44
CA VAL A 82 2.21 -4.96 -8.00
C VAL A 82 1.30 -5.07 -9.21
N GLU A 83 0.92 -6.28 -9.55
CA GLU A 83 0.04 -6.56 -10.67
C GLU A 83 -1.20 -7.28 -10.20
N ILE A 84 -2.35 -6.79 -10.64
CA ILE A 84 -3.62 -7.47 -10.46
C ILE A 84 -4.23 -7.69 -11.84
N GLU A 85 -4.55 -8.95 -12.11
CA GLU A 85 -5.18 -9.37 -13.35
C GLU A 85 -6.39 -8.49 -13.68
N ARG A 86 -6.51 -8.04 -14.92
CA ARG A 86 -7.59 -7.17 -15.45
C ARG A 86 -7.65 -5.76 -14.84
N ILE A 87 -6.82 -5.44 -13.86
CA ILE A 87 -6.73 -4.09 -13.27
C ILE A 87 -5.50 -3.37 -13.79
N GLY A 88 -4.34 -3.99 -13.74
CA GLY A 88 -3.11 -3.43 -14.28
C GLY A 88 -1.89 -3.64 -13.41
N LEU A 89 -0.81 -2.99 -13.82
CA LEU A 89 0.51 -3.04 -13.22
C LEU A 89 0.85 -1.69 -12.59
N LEU A 90 1.20 -1.70 -11.32
CA LEU A 90 1.80 -0.57 -10.61
C LEU A 90 3.29 -0.86 -10.42
N ARG A 91 4.16 0.01 -10.90
CA ARG A 91 5.62 -0.15 -10.81
C ARG A 91 6.25 1.09 -10.20
N ASN A 92 7.04 0.89 -9.15
CA ASN A 92 7.72 1.97 -8.45
C ASN A 92 9.18 1.60 -8.16
N ARG A 93 10.06 2.61 -8.20
CA ARG A 93 11.43 2.50 -7.73
C ARG A 93 11.51 2.95 -6.29
N VAL A 94 12.19 2.18 -5.45
CA VAL A 94 12.44 2.53 -4.05
C VAL A 94 13.53 3.60 -3.99
N GLN A 95 13.29 4.64 -3.22
CA GLN A 95 14.25 5.72 -2.96
C GLN A 95 14.45 5.89 -1.46
N SER A 96 15.62 6.38 -1.06
CA SER A 96 15.82 6.85 0.31
C SER A 96 14.94 8.07 0.57
N ALA A 97 14.39 8.17 1.78
CA ALA A 97 13.73 9.39 2.20
C ALA A 97 14.74 10.57 2.14
N ALA A 98 14.30 11.71 1.63
CA ALA A 98 15.08 12.93 1.75
C ALA A 98 15.34 13.21 3.24
N PRO A 99 16.55 13.69 3.63
CA PRO A 99 16.78 14.09 5.00
C PRO A 99 15.71 15.11 5.40
N ALA A 100 15.13 14.92 6.59
CA ALA A 100 14.15 15.86 7.14
C ALA A 100 14.76 17.28 7.07
N PRO A 101 13.98 18.32 6.70
CA PRO A 101 14.47 19.69 6.74
C PRO A 101 15.01 19.92 8.14
N GLN A 102 16.28 20.36 8.22
CA GLN A 102 16.89 20.70 9.50
C GLN A 102 15.99 21.74 10.15
N THR A 103 15.43 21.41 11.31
CA THR A 103 14.73 22.37 12.14
C THR A 103 15.73 23.49 12.39
N LEU A 104 15.42 24.72 11.98
CA LEU A 104 16.22 25.90 12.29
C LEU A 104 16.53 25.84 13.79
N ALA A 105 17.81 25.93 14.14
CA ALA A 105 18.23 26.01 15.52
C ALA A 105 17.40 27.10 16.22
N PRO A 106 16.96 26.87 17.46
CA PRO A 106 16.22 27.88 18.19
C PRO A 106 17.02 29.19 18.16
N ALA A 107 16.34 30.29 17.84
CA ALA A 107 16.95 31.60 17.81
C ALA A 107 17.69 31.81 19.12
N GLN A 108 18.96 32.17 19.04
CA GLN A 108 19.73 32.55 20.23
C GLN A 108 18.98 33.67 20.92
N PRO A 109 18.82 33.62 22.24
CA PRO A 109 18.28 34.75 22.97
C PRO A 109 19.11 35.98 22.66
N LEU A 110 18.43 37.05 22.27
CA LEU A 110 19.07 38.36 22.14
C LEU A 110 19.75 38.67 23.49
N GLU A 111 21.08 38.75 23.50
CA GLU A 111 21.77 39.32 24.65
C GLU A 111 21.24 40.75 24.82
N GLU A 112 20.52 40.99 25.91
CA GLU A 112 20.20 42.32 26.32
C GLU A 112 21.52 43.01 26.63
N THR A 113 21.94 43.90 25.75
CA THR A 113 23.02 44.86 26.07
C THR A 113 22.45 45.87 27.04
N THR A 114 22.61 45.61 28.33
CA THR A 114 22.48 46.63 29.36
C THR A 114 23.69 47.56 29.28
N SER A 115 23.46 48.74 28.78
CA SER A 115 24.39 49.84 28.90
C SER A 115 24.27 50.48 30.29
#